data_49b764dec58d6beef7597e116cc4bf62
#
_entry.id   49b764dec58d6beef7597e116cc4bf62
#
_cell.length_a   1.000
_cell.length_b   1.000
_cell.length_c   1.000
_cell.angle_alpha   90.00
_cell.angle_beta   90.00
_cell.angle_gamma   90.00
#
_symmetry.space_group_name_H-M   'P 1'
#
loop_
_entity.id
_entity.type
_entity.pdbx_description
1 polymer ?
#
loop_
_entity_poly.entity_id
_entity_poly.type
_entity_poly.pdbx_seq_one_letter_code
_entity_poly.pdbx_strand_id
1 'polypeptide(L)'
;MSVTKYSKPIRVFVHLAKGFDGRRWEKRWAAGQIIGINERLPYGYFRAAEDGCAVCYSEDKTKNKLEHLLGSLIMSIVGVDVLHAWRNRSRICTSDVVWTHTEIEYLAVLLLFRSLFWKRRPKLIAQNVWLFDRWQSFSGAGRFALSWLIAKADILTFLSLENLKAARSLFPNVRCEFVPFGINADEIPALMRKKAHRPLHVLSVGNDPHRDWPILIAAMRGLPDCYLKIASKKVKAKEIASCPNIELLNISSNDQFLAAFDWADILVVALKPNLHASGITVLQEAAVRGVPIVCTDTGGLRAYFSDEEIYYIPGNNPVEIQIAVMTLAADDELRFALAARAQERMKSGLLSSRCYARRHAELSRDLLAQETPSRAAELARKTAA
;
A
#
# COMPACT_ATOMS: atom_id res chain seq x y z
N MET A 1 -13.92 6.85 -27.00
CA MET A 1 -12.48 6.57 -27.09
C MET A 1 -12.31 5.14 -27.60
N SER A 2 -11.67 4.98 -28.76
CA SER A 2 -11.50 3.69 -29.45
C SER A 2 -10.56 2.79 -28.64
N VAL A 3 -11.08 1.68 -28.11
CA VAL A 3 -10.29 0.59 -27.55
C VAL A 3 -9.57 -0.08 -28.71
N THR A 4 -8.31 0.24 -28.94
CA THR A 4 -7.44 -0.53 -29.82
C THR A 4 -7.38 -1.97 -29.30
N LYS A 5 -8.07 -2.89 -29.96
CA LYS A 5 -8.01 -4.32 -29.69
C LYS A 5 -6.57 -4.79 -29.87
N TYR A 6 -5.83 -4.94 -28.78
CA TYR A 6 -4.62 -5.77 -28.80
C TYR A 6 -5.06 -7.19 -29.16
N SER A 7 -4.44 -7.78 -30.16
CA SER A 7 -4.78 -9.14 -30.62
C SER A 7 -4.50 -10.22 -29.57
N LYS A 8 -3.70 -9.92 -28.54
CA LYS A 8 -3.39 -10.81 -27.42
C LYS A 8 -3.28 -10.00 -26.12
N PRO A 9 -3.79 -10.53 -24.98
CA PRO A 9 -3.66 -9.85 -23.69
C PRO A 9 -2.18 -9.75 -23.24
N ILE A 10 -1.85 -8.66 -22.55
CA ILE A 10 -0.51 -8.48 -21.93
C ILE A 10 -0.37 -9.50 -20.80
N ARG A 11 0.63 -10.35 -20.87
CA ARG A 11 0.92 -11.33 -19.82
C ARG A 11 1.64 -10.66 -18.65
N VAL A 12 0.95 -10.52 -17.54
CA VAL A 12 1.45 -9.89 -16.34
C VAL A 12 1.72 -10.95 -15.27
N PHE A 13 2.89 -10.90 -14.68
CA PHE A 13 3.22 -11.67 -13.50
C PHE A 13 3.38 -10.75 -12.29
N VAL A 14 2.51 -10.91 -11.29
CA VAL A 14 2.59 -10.17 -10.03
C VAL A 14 3.45 -10.97 -9.07
N HIS A 15 4.67 -10.48 -8.81
CA HIS A 15 5.57 -11.09 -7.84
C HIS A 15 5.40 -10.43 -6.49
N LEU A 16 4.86 -11.17 -5.53
CA LEU A 16 4.61 -10.72 -4.16
C LEU A 16 5.46 -11.51 -3.18
N ALA A 17 5.62 -10.96 -1.99
CA ALA A 17 6.30 -11.62 -0.89
C ALA A 17 5.64 -12.96 -0.53
N LYS A 18 6.42 -13.86 0.07
CA LYS A 18 5.91 -15.13 0.58
C LYS A 18 4.78 -14.89 1.59
N GLY A 19 3.70 -15.65 1.46
CA GLY A 19 2.47 -15.48 2.25
C GLY A 19 1.34 -14.78 1.48
N PHE A 20 1.65 -14.16 0.31
CA PHE A 20 0.70 -13.52 -0.59
C PHE A 20 0.42 -14.35 -1.85
N ASP A 21 0.57 -15.67 -1.79
CA ASP A 21 0.13 -16.60 -2.84
C ASP A 21 -1.37 -16.38 -3.15
N GLY A 22 -1.69 -16.17 -4.43
CA GLY A 22 -3.04 -15.81 -4.83
C GLY A 22 -4.11 -16.81 -4.42
N ARG A 23 -3.83 -18.14 -4.55
CA ARG A 23 -4.78 -19.21 -4.18
C ARG A 23 -4.98 -19.30 -2.67
N ARG A 24 -3.88 -19.15 -1.91
CA ARG A 24 -3.94 -19.17 -0.44
C ARG A 24 -4.64 -17.93 0.10
N TRP A 25 -4.38 -16.77 -0.50
CA TRP A 25 -5.05 -15.52 -0.16
C TRP A 25 -6.56 -15.64 -0.40
N GLU A 26 -7.00 -16.10 -1.58
CA GLU A 26 -8.41 -16.23 -1.95
C GLU A 26 -9.16 -17.14 -0.98
N LYS A 27 -8.58 -18.28 -0.58
CA LYS A 27 -9.18 -19.17 0.45
C LYS A 27 -9.35 -18.45 1.79
N ARG A 28 -8.33 -17.70 2.22
CA ARG A 28 -8.40 -16.95 3.48
C ARG A 28 -9.38 -15.78 3.39
N TRP A 29 -9.44 -15.11 2.24
CA TRP A 29 -10.40 -14.03 2.00
C TRP A 29 -11.84 -14.56 2.07
N ALA A 30 -12.14 -15.66 1.37
CA ALA A 30 -13.46 -16.31 1.42
C ALA A 30 -13.85 -16.79 2.83
N ALA A 31 -12.87 -17.09 3.69
CA ALA A 31 -13.06 -17.46 5.08
C ALA A 31 -13.11 -16.26 6.06
N GLY A 32 -13.12 -15.01 5.58
CA GLY A 32 -13.10 -13.80 6.42
C GLY A 32 -11.83 -13.61 7.25
N GLN A 33 -10.71 -14.23 6.85
CA GLN A 33 -9.43 -14.21 7.59
C GLN A 33 -8.47 -13.14 7.08
N ILE A 34 -8.80 -12.44 6.00
CA ILE A 34 -8.05 -11.28 5.52
C ILE A 34 -8.67 -10.03 6.12
N ILE A 35 -7.95 -9.40 7.03
CA ILE A 35 -8.42 -8.24 7.77
C ILE A 35 -8.34 -6.98 6.91
N GLY A 36 -9.39 -6.18 6.89
CA GLY A 36 -9.51 -4.94 6.12
C GLY A 36 -10.46 -5.05 4.93
N ILE A 37 -10.69 -3.94 4.24
CA ILE A 37 -11.49 -3.88 3.01
C ILE A 37 -10.61 -4.29 1.83
N ASN A 38 -10.49 -5.60 1.67
CA ASN A 38 -9.56 -6.22 0.72
C ASN A 38 -10.28 -6.84 -0.49
N GLU A 39 -9.51 -7.05 -1.54
CA GLU A 39 -9.90 -7.80 -2.71
C GLU A 39 -9.77 -9.32 -2.50
N ARG A 40 -10.50 -10.10 -3.31
CA ARG A 40 -10.40 -11.58 -3.31
C ARG A 40 -9.01 -12.09 -3.65
N LEU A 41 -8.21 -11.32 -4.41
CA LEU A 41 -6.80 -11.57 -4.69
C LEU A 41 -5.95 -10.38 -4.22
N PRO A 42 -4.67 -10.61 -3.85
CA PRO A 42 -3.85 -9.57 -3.24
C PRO A 42 -3.82 -8.26 -4.02
N TYR A 43 -4.10 -7.16 -3.33
CA TYR A 43 -4.01 -5.77 -3.82
C TYR A 43 -4.85 -5.44 -5.06
N GLY A 44 -5.76 -6.32 -5.48
CA GLY A 44 -6.68 -6.07 -6.58
C GLY A 44 -6.07 -6.04 -7.99
N TYR A 45 -4.83 -6.42 -8.17
CA TYR A 45 -4.16 -6.41 -9.49
C TYR A 45 -4.89 -7.22 -10.56
N PHE A 46 -5.66 -8.26 -10.18
CA PHE A 46 -6.44 -9.07 -11.11
C PHE A 46 -7.48 -8.24 -11.89
N ARG A 47 -7.92 -7.09 -11.36
CA ARG A 47 -8.87 -6.20 -12.02
C ARG A 47 -8.34 -5.63 -13.34
N ALA A 48 -7.02 -5.62 -13.53
CA ALA A 48 -6.40 -5.24 -14.81
C ALA A 48 -6.77 -6.18 -15.98
N ALA A 49 -7.45 -7.30 -15.71
CA ALA A 49 -8.03 -8.13 -16.76
C ALA A 49 -9.08 -7.36 -17.59
N GLU A 50 -9.81 -6.43 -16.98
CA GLU A 50 -10.75 -5.53 -17.63
C GLU A 50 -10.05 -4.56 -18.60
N ASP A 51 -8.76 -4.31 -18.37
CA ASP A 51 -7.90 -3.46 -19.17
C ASP A 51 -6.96 -4.27 -20.11
N GLY A 52 -7.30 -5.51 -20.43
CA GLY A 52 -6.58 -6.35 -21.40
C GLY A 52 -5.30 -7.00 -20.90
N CYS A 53 -5.16 -7.20 -19.59
CA CYS A 53 -4.04 -7.93 -18.99
C CYS A 53 -4.45 -9.37 -18.58
N ALA A 54 -3.58 -10.35 -18.85
CA ALA A 54 -3.67 -11.70 -18.27
C ALA A 54 -2.77 -11.77 -17.03
N VAL A 55 -3.38 -11.65 -15.85
CA VAL A 55 -2.65 -11.50 -14.57
C VAL A 55 -2.48 -12.85 -13.88
N CYS A 56 -1.23 -13.18 -13.53
CA CYS A 56 -0.86 -14.33 -12.71
C CYS A 56 -0.08 -13.87 -11.48
N TYR A 57 -0.24 -14.58 -10.36
CA TYR A 57 0.44 -14.28 -9.10
C TYR A 57 1.57 -15.26 -8.80
N SER A 58 2.53 -14.83 -7.98
CA SER A 58 3.55 -15.71 -7.41
C SER A 58 2.93 -16.82 -6.57
N GLU A 59 3.57 -17.98 -6.57
CA GLU A 59 3.15 -19.16 -5.80
C GLU A 59 4.15 -19.47 -4.68
N ASP A 60 3.61 -19.76 -3.50
CA ASP A 60 4.37 -20.22 -2.34
C ASP A 60 4.68 -21.72 -2.50
N LYS A 61 5.79 -22.03 -3.15
CA LYS A 61 6.24 -23.42 -3.25
C LYS A 61 6.79 -23.91 -1.91
N THR A 62 6.46 -25.16 -1.54
CA THR A 62 6.99 -25.80 -0.33
C THR A 62 8.51 -25.85 -0.34
N LYS A 63 9.14 -25.55 0.80
CA LYS A 63 10.61 -25.61 0.97
C LYS A 63 11.01 -26.94 1.59
N ASN A 64 12.04 -27.58 1.02
CA ASN A 64 12.77 -28.64 1.73
C ASN A 64 13.58 -28.00 2.88
N LYS A 65 13.93 -28.78 3.91
CA LYS A 65 14.69 -28.28 5.08
C LYS A 65 15.98 -27.53 4.68
N LEU A 66 16.73 -28.07 3.72
CA LEU A 66 17.97 -27.45 3.20
C LEU A 66 17.71 -26.12 2.51
N GLU A 67 16.67 -26.04 1.67
CA GLU A 67 16.28 -24.81 0.99
C GLU A 67 15.73 -23.76 1.95
N HIS A 68 15.11 -24.17 3.07
CA HIS A 68 14.71 -23.26 4.12
C HIS A 68 15.93 -22.61 4.77
N LEU A 69 16.97 -23.41 5.07
CA LEU A 69 18.22 -22.94 5.68
C LEU A 69 18.96 -21.97 4.74
N LEU A 70 19.17 -22.37 3.48
CA LEU A 70 19.80 -21.52 2.46
C LEU A 70 19.03 -20.24 2.20
N GLY A 71 17.70 -20.30 2.07
CA GLY A 71 16.84 -19.13 1.87
C GLY A 71 16.89 -18.17 3.05
N SER A 72 16.93 -18.69 4.28
CA SER A 72 17.06 -17.85 5.49
C SER A 72 18.44 -17.18 5.56
N LEU A 73 19.51 -17.89 5.18
CA LEU A 73 20.86 -17.35 5.12
C LEU A 73 20.97 -16.25 4.06
N ILE A 74 20.48 -16.48 2.84
CA ILE A 74 20.45 -15.47 1.77
C ILE A 74 19.63 -14.27 2.20
N MET A 75 18.45 -14.49 2.81
CA MET A 75 17.59 -13.42 3.31
C MET A 75 18.29 -12.59 4.39
N SER A 76 19.04 -13.21 5.30
CA SER A 76 19.78 -12.49 6.36
C SER A 76 20.95 -11.66 5.82
N ILE A 77 21.58 -12.09 4.72
CA ILE A 77 22.72 -11.39 4.10
C ILE A 77 22.24 -10.30 3.14
N VAL A 78 21.25 -10.61 2.30
CA VAL A 78 20.83 -9.73 1.17
C VAL A 78 19.59 -8.91 1.53
N GLY A 79 18.84 -9.31 2.57
CA GLY A 79 17.62 -8.61 3.01
C GLY A 79 16.39 -8.86 2.12
N VAL A 80 16.49 -9.72 1.08
CA VAL A 80 15.41 -10.01 0.12
C VAL A 80 15.31 -11.51 -0.19
N ASP A 81 14.09 -12.03 -0.44
CA ASP A 81 13.87 -13.46 -0.73
C ASP A 81 14.13 -13.80 -2.22
N VAL A 82 15.40 -13.80 -2.60
CA VAL A 82 15.85 -14.16 -3.95
C VAL A 82 15.44 -15.58 -4.34
N LEU A 83 15.38 -16.50 -3.37
CA LEU A 83 14.97 -17.89 -3.60
C LEU A 83 13.49 -17.98 -4.02
N HIS A 84 12.63 -17.13 -3.45
CA HIS A 84 11.23 -17.04 -3.87
C HIS A 84 11.10 -16.56 -5.32
N ALA A 85 11.85 -15.52 -5.71
CA ALA A 85 11.92 -15.05 -7.09
C ALA A 85 12.47 -16.14 -8.03
N TRP A 86 13.54 -16.84 -7.64
CA TRP A 86 14.13 -17.96 -8.40
C TRP A 86 13.12 -19.10 -8.64
N ARG A 87 12.32 -19.45 -7.66
CA ARG A 87 11.30 -20.51 -7.78
C ARG A 87 10.16 -20.13 -8.72
N ASN A 88 9.87 -18.84 -8.85
CA ASN A 88 8.90 -18.30 -9.77
C ASN A 88 9.48 -17.89 -11.13
N ARG A 89 10.80 -18.12 -11.37
CA ARG A 89 11.52 -17.64 -12.56
C ARG A 89 10.91 -18.05 -13.89
N SER A 90 10.34 -19.24 -14.01
CA SER A 90 9.72 -19.70 -15.26
C SER A 90 8.53 -18.82 -15.66
N ARG A 91 7.72 -18.41 -14.70
CA ARG A 91 6.58 -17.50 -14.92
C ARG A 91 7.05 -16.07 -15.15
N ILE A 92 8.08 -15.63 -14.41
CA ILE A 92 8.74 -14.34 -14.66
C ILE A 92 9.25 -14.30 -16.09
N CYS A 93 9.97 -15.33 -16.55
CA CYS A 93 10.53 -15.40 -17.91
C CYS A 93 9.50 -15.39 -19.03
N THR A 94 8.31 -15.94 -18.79
CA THR A 94 7.26 -16.06 -19.81
C THR A 94 6.28 -14.90 -19.80
N SER A 95 6.36 -13.97 -18.84
CA SER A 95 5.55 -12.76 -18.80
C SER A 95 6.10 -11.67 -19.72
N ASP A 96 5.25 -10.73 -20.09
CA ASP A 96 5.66 -9.51 -20.80
C ASP A 96 6.08 -8.43 -19.81
N VAL A 97 5.38 -8.35 -18.67
CA VAL A 97 5.65 -7.38 -17.59
C VAL A 97 5.56 -8.08 -16.23
N VAL A 98 6.46 -7.72 -15.33
CA VAL A 98 6.42 -8.10 -13.91
C VAL A 98 5.99 -6.89 -13.10
N TRP A 99 5.01 -7.07 -12.20
CA TRP A 99 4.60 -6.08 -11.19
C TRP A 99 5.01 -6.57 -9.81
N THR A 100 5.40 -5.63 -8.97
CA THR A 100 5.71 -5.90 -7.56
C THR A 100 4.99 -4.90 -6.67
N HIS A 101 4.88 -5.17 -5.37
CA HIS A 101 4.13 -4.30 -4.45
C HIS A 101 5.04 -3.58 -3.45
N THR A 102 6.22 -4.12 -3.18
CA THR A 102 7.20 -3.52 -2.26
C THR A 102 8.62 -3.65 -2.80
N GLU A 103 9.56 -2.93 -2.17
CA GLU A 103 10.98 -2.98 -2.53
C GLU A 103 11.60 -4.36 -2.36
N ILE A 104 11.20 -5.12 -1.37
CA ILE A 104 11.75 -6.47 -1.11
C ILE A 104 11.55 -7.38 -2.32
N GLU A 105 10.43 -7.24 -2.99
CA GLU A 105 10.02 -8.05 -4.12
C GLU A 105 10.77 -7.68 -5.40
N TYR A 106 10.79 -6.37 -5.76
CA TYR A 106 11.46 -5.98 -7.00
C TYR A 106 12.98 -6.09 -6.90
N LEU A 107 13.57 -5.88 -5.71
CA LEU A 107 15.00 -6.08 -5.53
C LEU A 107 15.38 -7.55 -5.76
N ALA A 108 14.55 -8.51 -5.30
CA ALA A 108 14.73 -9.93 -5.58
C ALA A 108 14.64 -10.25 -7.09
N VAL A 109 13.66 -9.64 -7.80
CA VAL A 109 13.52 -9.79 -9.26
C VAL A 109 14.71 -9.16 -10.00
N LEU A 110 15.19 -7.99 -9.57
CA LEU A 110 16.35 -7.34 -10.17
C LEU A 110 17.65 -8.14 -9.99
N LEU A 111 17.83 -8.75 -8.80
CA LEU A 111 18.94 -9.68 -8.57
C LEU A 111 18.84 -10.89 -9.50
N LEU A 112 17.64 -11.43 -9.68
CA LEU A 112 17.40 -12.52 -10.63
C LEU A 112 17.76 -12.10 -12.06
N PHE A 113 17.37 -10.90 -12.49
CA PHE A 113 17.72 -10.35 -13.82
C PHE A 113 19.23 -10.19 -14.01
N ARG A 114 19.98 -9.96 -12.95
CA ARG A 114 21.45 -9.86 -12.97
C ARG A 114 22.15 -11.22 -12.98
N SER A 115 21.55 -12.25 -12.37
CA SER A 115 22.15 -13.57 -12.22
C SER A 115 21.98 -14.49 -13.43
N LEU A 116 21.08 -14.17 -14.36
CA LEU A 116 20.77 -14.99 -15.54
C LEU A 116 21.10 -14.25 -16.84
N PHE A 117 21.63 -15.00 -17.82
CA PHE A 117 21.80 -14.51 -19.19
C PHE A 117 20.45 -14.55 -19.91
N TRP A 118 19.75 -13.40 -19.88
CA TRP A 118 18.44 -13.26 -20.51
C TRP A 118 18.60 -12.85 -21.97
N LYS A 119 18.12 -13.66 -22.91
CA LYS A 119 17.94 -13.24 -24.30
C LYS A 119 16.93 -12.10 -24.42
N ARG A 120 15.86 -12.17 -23.61
CA ARG A 120 14.85 -11.13 -23.44
C ARG A 120 14.33 -11.20 -22.01
N ARG A 121 14.45 -10.14 -21.23
CA ARG A 121 13.83 -10.02 -19.91
C ARG A 121 12.44 -9.38 -20.01
N PRO A 122 11.49 -9.73 -19.15
CA PRO A 122 10.24 -8.95 -19.04
C PRO A 122 10.52 -7.53 -18.55
N LYS A 123 9.60 -6.61 -18.83
CA LYS A 123 9.59 -5.28 -18.21
C LYS A 123 9.28 -5.40 -16.73
N LEU A 124 9.74 -4.43 -15.94
CA LEU A 124 9.53 -4.39 -14.50
C LEU A 124 8.93 -3.05 -14.08
N ILE A 125 7.72 -3.12 -13.52
CA ILE A 125 7.10 -2.05 -12.75
C ILE A 125 7.34 -2.35 -11.27
N ALA A 126 8.23 -1.56 -10.67
CA ALA A 126 8.78 -1.78 -9.34
C ALA A 126 8.18 -0.79 -8.34
N GLN A 127 7.26 -1.27 -7.48
CA GLN A 127 6.65 -0.41 -6.48
C GLN A 127 7.53 -0.27 -5.25
N ASN A 128 7.68 0.97 -4.80
CA ASN A 128 8.46 1.37 -3.64
C ASN A 128 7.54 1.86 -2.54
N VAL A 129 7.79 1.42 -1.30
CA VAL A 129 7.03 1.83 -0.12
C VAL A 129 7.94 2.40 0.96
N TRP A 130 8.80 1.59 1.59
CA TRP A 130 9.57 1.99 2.77
C TRP A 130 11.06 2.31 2.50
N LEU A 131 11.59 2.06 1.31
CA LEU A 131 13.02 2.14 1.03
C LEU A 131 13.59 3.53 1.34
N PHE A 132 12.86 4.59 0.96
CA PHE A 132 13.35 5.96 1.10
C PHE A 132 13.26 6.50 2.52
N ASP A 133 12.32 6.05 3.34
CA ASP A 133 12.31 6.32 4.79
C ASP A 133 13.58 5.80 5.46
N ARG A 134 14.13 4.72 4.92
CA ARG A 134 15.35 4.06 5.43
C ARG A 134 16.61 4.43 4.67
N TRP A 135 16.52 5.24 3.62
CA TRP A 135 17.65 5.49 2.70
C TRP A 135 18.90 5.98 3.41
N GLN A 136 18.74 6.89 4.38
CA GLN A 136 19.86 7.44 5.13
C GLN A 136 20.49 6.45 6.12
N SER A 137 19.79 5.40 6.51
CA SER A 137 20.31 4.36 7.41
C SER A 137 21.24 3.37 6.71
N PHE A 138 21.24 3.31 5.37
CA PHE A 138 22.17 2.46 4.62
C PHE A 138 23.57 3.08 4.57
N SER A 139 24.61 2.22 4.63
CA SER A 139 25.99 2.64 4.39
C SER A 139 26.18 3.17 2.96
N GLY A 140 27.25 3.92 2.71
CA GLY A 140 27.59 4.39 1.37
C GLY A 140 27.67 3.26 0.33
N ALA A 141 28.33 2.15 0.69
CA ALA A 141 28.40 0.95 -0.16
C ALA A 141 27.02 0.31 -0.39
N GLY A 142 26.17 0.27 0.65
CA GLY A 142 24.80 -0.21 0.52
C GLY A 142 23.96 0.65 -0.40
N ARG A 143 24.02 1.97 -0.28
CA ARG A 143 23.33 2.91 -1.19
C ARG A 143 23.83 2.76 -2.64
N PHE A 144 25.15 2.62 -2.84
CA PHE A 144 25.70 2.38 -4.17
C PHE A 144 25.16 1.07 -4.78
N ALA A 145 25.19 -0.03 -4.03
CA ALA A 145 24.69 -1.32 -4.50
C ALA A 145 23.20 -1.28 -4.84
N LEU A 146 22.38 -0.65 -3.97
CA LEU A 146 20.96 -0.44 -4.21
C LEU A 146 20.71 0.42 -5.46
N SER A 147 21.45 1.53 -5.61
CA SER A 147 21.34 2.42 -6.77
C SER A 147 21.67 1.69 -8.06
N TRP A 148 22.78 0.94 -8.05
CA TRP A 148 23.20 0.13 -9.19
C TRP A 148 22.14 -0.92 -9.60
N LEU A 149 21.45 -1.52 -8.61
CA LEU A 149 20.41 -2.51 -8.86
C LEU A 149 19.13 -1.83 -9.37
N ILE A 150 18.66 -0.77 -8.69
CA ILE A 150 17.44 -0.04 -8.99
C ILE A 150 17.48 0.62 -10.38
N ALA A 151 18.64 1.08 -10.84
CA ALA A 151 18.85 1.62 -12.19
C ALA A 151 18.47 0.65 -13.34
N LYS A 152 18.13 -0.61 -13.03
CA LYS A 152 17.63 -1.61 -13.99
C LYS A 152 16.11 -1.81 -13.97
N ALA A 153 15.38 -1.14 -13.09
CA ALA A 153 13.93 -1.08 -13.16
C ALA A 153 13.49 -0.27 -14.39
N ASP A 154 12.42 -0.70 -15.05
CA ASP A 154 11.89 0.05 -16.20
C ASP A 154 11.03 1.23 -15.73
N ILE A 155 10.25 1.04 -14.65
CA ILE A 155 9.51 2.10 -13.95
C ILE A 155 9.58 1.83 -12.45
N LEU A 156 9.82 2.88 -11.67
CA LEU A 156 9.55 2.89 -10.22
C LEU A 156 8.19 3.53 -9.97
N THR A 157 7.32 2.86 -9.22
CA THR A 157 6.03 3.41 -8.80
C THR A 157 6.03 3.72 -7.31
N PHE A 158 5.28 4.74 -6.93
CA PHE A 158 5.22 5.27 -5.56
C PHE A 158 3.77 5.52 -5.15
N LEU A 159 3.47 5.19 -3.89
CA LEU A 159 2.19 5.48 -3.26
C LEU A 159 2.14 6.89 -2.65
N SER A 160 3.27 7.59 -2.60
CA SER A 160 3.41 8.91 -2.01
C SER A 160 4.16 9.87 -2.93
N LEU A 161 3.71 11.11 -2.99
CA LEU A 161 4.41 12.17 -3.70
C LEU A 161 5.75 12.52 -3.04
N GLU A 162 5.88 12.36 -1.73
CA GLU A 162 7.14 12.60 -1.01
C GLU A 162 8.18 11.55 -1.37
N ASN A 163 7.80 10.27 -1.42
CA ASN A 163 8.66 9.20 -1.92
C ASN A 163 9.05 9.42 -3.40
N LEU A 164 8.10 9.81 -4.24
CA LEU A 164 8.34 10.12 -5.65
C LEU A 164 9.37 11.24 -5.80
N LYS A 165 9.23 12.33 -5.04
CA LYS A 165 10.16 13.47 -5.05
C LYS A 165 11.56 13.05 -4.63
N ALA A 166 11.69 12.28 -3.56
CA ALA A 166 12.97 11.73 -3.10
C ALA A 166 13.61 10.82 -4.18
N ALA A 167 12.82 9.95 -4.81
CA ALA A 167 13.30 9.06 -5.86
C ALA A 167 13.81 9.80 -7.10
N ARG A 168 13.09 10.80 -7.58
CA ARG A 168 13.49 11.61 -8.74
C ARG A 168 14.82 12.34 -8.51
N SER A 169 15.06 12.77 -7.28
CA SER A 169 16.36 13.39 -6.90
C SER A 169 17.49 12.36 -6.90
N LEU A 170 17.25 11.14 -6.44
CA LEU A 170 18.26 10.09 -6.32
C LEU A 170 18.50 9.34 -7.64
N PHE A 171 17.45 9.19 -8.46
CA PHE A 171 17.45 8.39 -9.69
C PHE A 171 16.92 9.18 -10.90
N PRO A 172 17.57 10.26 -11.33
CA PRO A 172 17.06 11.15 -12.39
C PRO A 172 16.87 10.45 -13.74
N ASN A 173 17.57 9.34 -13.97
CA ASN A 173 17.51 8.57 -15.21
C ASN A 173 16.52 7.38 -15.17
N VAL A 174 15.82 7.18 -14.06
CA VAL A 174 14.80 6.12 -13.94
C VAL A 174 13.42 6.76 -14.00
N ARG A 175 12.56 6.22 -14.84
CA ARG A 175 11.16 6.66 -14.90
C ARG A 175 10.47 6.41 -13.57
N CYS A 176 9.96 7.47 -12.94
CA CYS A 176 9.31 7.44 -11.63
C CYS A 176 7.87 7.97 -11.76
N GLU A 177 6.88 7.18 -11.33
CA GLU A 177 5.45 7.48 -11.46
C GLU A 177 4.75 7.43 -10.10
N PHE A 178 3.86 8.39 -9.86
CA PHE A 178 2.91 8.33 -8.75
C PHE A 178 1.72 7.46 -9.17
N VAL A 179 1.45 6.43 -8.38
CA VAL A 179 0.29 5.54 -8.56
C VAL A 179 -0.42 5.43 -7.22
N PRO A 180 -1.47 6.21 -6.99
CA PRO A 180 -2.17 6.19 -5.71
C PRO A 180 -2.75 4.80 -5.45
N PHE A 181 -2.52 4.30 -4.24
CA PHE A 181 -3.10 3.03 -3.80
C PHE A 181 -4.62 3.14 -3.67
N GLY A 182 -5.32 2.07 -3.98
CA GLY A 182 -6.75 1.97 -3.82
C GLY A 182 -7.17 0.64 -3.23
N ILE A 183 -8.26 0.65 -2.45
CA ILE A 183 -8.88 -0.52 -1.87
C ILE A 183 -10.12 -0.94 -2.64
N ASN A 184 -10.77 -2.04 -2.25
CA ASN A 184 -12.08 -2.40 -2.80
C ASN A 184 -13.11 -1.34 -2.38
N ALA A 185 -13.67 -0.65 -3.37
CA ALA A 185 -14.69 0.38 -3.18
C ALA A 185 -15.93 0.11 -4.06
N ASP A 186 -16.17 -1.15 -4.44
CA ASP A 186 -17.33 -1.52 -5.26
C ASP A 186 -18.63 -1.37 -4.47
N GLU A 187 -18.58 -1.64 -3.17
CA GLU A 187 -19.74 -1.55 -2.27
C GLU A 187 -19.41 -0.59 -1.12
N ILE A 188 -19.96 0.61 -1.19
CA ILE A 188 -19.84 1.63 -0.14
C ILE A 188 -21.19 1.76 0.55
N PRO A 189 -21.29 1.46 1.87
CA PRO A 189 -22.55 1.54 2.59
C PRO A 189 -23.09 2.97 2.61
N ALA A 190 -24.41 3.09 2.73
CA ALA A 190 -25.02 4.40 2.90
C ALA A 190 -24.50 5.08 4.16
N LEU A 191 -24.15 6.35 4.04
CA LEU A 191 -23.72 7.15 5.18
C LEU A 191 -24.94 7.40 6.10
N MET A 192 -24.78 7.05 7.36
CA MET A 192 -25.80 7.30 8.38
C MET A 192 -25.38 8.49 9.25
N ARG A 193 -26.26 9.47 9.40
CA ARG A 193 -26.05 10.55 10.35
C ARG A 193 -26.23 10.05 11.76
N LYS A 194 -25.17 10.05 12.56
CA LYS A 194 -25.17 9.59 13.94
C LYS A 194 -24.79 10.74 14.87
N LYS A 195 -25.47 10.83 16.02
CA LYS A 195 -24.98 11.62 17.15
C LYS A 195 -23.78 10.91 17.77
N ALA A 196 -22.83 11.69 18.29
CA ALA A 196 -21.71 11.14 19.02
C ALA A 196 -22.15 10.36 20.26
N HIS A 197 -21.46 9.27 20.55
CA HIS A 197 -21.64 8.54 21.81
C HIS A 197 -21.14 9.37 23.01
N ARG A 198 -21.58 9.01 24.18
CA ARG A 198 -21.10 9.58 25.45
C ARG A 198 -20.81 8.42 26.42
N PRO A 199 -19.53 8.12 26.69
CA PRO A 199 -18.29 8.75 26.18
C PRO A 199 -18.12 8.63 24.66
N LEU A 200 -17.35 9.58 24.07
CA LEU A 200 -17.04 9.58 22.63
C LEU A 200 -16.22 8.34 22.26
N HIS A 201 -16.59 7.65 21.21
CA HIS A 201 -15.93 6.44 20.74
C HIS A 201 -14.82 6.79 19.71
N VAL A 202 -13.57 6.61 20.12
CA VAL A 202 -12.40 6.84 19.29
C VAL A 202 -11.76 5.52 18.89
N LEU A 203 -11.47 5.34 17.61
CA LEU A 203 -10.78 4.17 17.08
C LEU A 203 -9.39 4.56 16.57
N SER A 204 -8.39 3.70 16.75
CA SER A 204 -7.12 3.80 16.05
C SER A 204 -6.62 2.41 15.64
N VAL A 205 -6.22 2.26 14.38
CA VAL A 205 -5.86 0.95 13.80
C VAL A 205 -4.52 1.06 13.08
N GLY A 206 -3.65 0.06 13.23
CA GLY A 206 -2.47 -0.08 12.39
C GLY A 206 -1.29 -0.77 13.07
N ASN A 207 -0.38 -1.31 12.22
CA ASN A 207 0.83 -2.00 12.67
C ASN A 207 2.11 -1.40 12.07
N ASP A 208 1.98 -0.31 11.30
CA ASP A 208 3.11 0.38 10.70
C ASP A 208 4.01 1.01 11.78
N PRO A 209 5.34 0.96 11.67
CA PRO A 209 6.27 1.51 12.67
C PRO A 209 6.19 3.04 12.81
N HIS A 210 5.62 3.74 11.81
CA HIS A 210 5.42 5.18 11.87
C HIS A 210 4.10 5.60 12.55
N ARG A 211 3.35 4.66 13.15
CA ARG A 211 2.26 5.01 14.07
C ARG A 211 2.85 5.63 15.33
N ASP A 212 2.31 6.78 15.75
CA ASP A 212 2.74 7.46 16.97
C ASP A 212 1.83 7.14 18.16
N TRP A 213 1.94 5.90 18.62
CA TRP A 213 1.15 5.41 19.75
C TRP A 213 1.37 6.19 21.04
N PRO A 214 2.62 6.56 21.43
CA PRO A 214 2.86 7.33 22.64
C PRO A 214 2.11 8.66 22.68
N ILE A 215 2.10 9.41 21.56
CA ILE A 215 1.40 10.70 21.49
C ILE A 215 -0.12 10.49 21.57
N LEU A 216 -0.66 9.51 20.87
CA LEU A 216 -2.09 9.20 20.94
C LEU A 216 -2.53 8.81 22.36
N ILE A 217 -1.78 7.93 23.02
CA ILE A 217 -2.05 7.51 24.41
C ILE A 217 -1.97 8.71 25.35
N ALA A 218 -0.96 9.58 25.19
CA ALA A 218 -0.83 10.80 25.98
C ALA A 218 -2.01 11.75 25.79
N ALA A 219 -2.48 11.93 24.55
CA ALA A 219 -3.65 12.74 24.24
C ALA A 219 -4.91 12.19 24.94
N MET A 220 -5.15 10.90 24.83
CA MET A 220 -6.37 10.27 25.36
C MET A 220 -6.41 10.21 26.89
N ARG A 221 -5.26 10.22 27.58
CA ARG A 221 -5.19 10.38 29.05
C ARG A 221 -5.84 11.69 29.53
N GLY A 222 -5.73 12.76 28.74
CA GLY A 222 -6.33 14.06 29.02
C GLY A 222 -7.79 14.21 28.62
N LEU A 223 -8.42 13.13 28.12
CA LEU A 223 -9.81 13.12 27.60
C LEU A 223 -10.63 12.02 28.30
N PRO A 224 -11.02 12.18 29.57
CA PRO A 224 -11.75 11.14 30.31
C PRO A 224 -13.14 10.83 29.72
N ASP A 225 -13.78 11.78 29.02
CA ASP A 225 -15.07 11.61 28.36
C ASP A 225 -14.95 11.00 26.95
N CYS A 226 -13.77 10.48 26.58
CA CYS A 226 -13.51 9.77 25.35
C CYS A 226 -13.03 8.35 25.68
N TYR A 227 -13.49 7.37 24.91
CA TYR A 227 -13.08 5.97 25.02
C TYR A 227 -12.33 5.55 23.77
N LEU A 228 -11.03 5.20 23.91
CA LEU A 228 -10.18 4.80 22.79
C LEU A 228 -10.07 3.28 22.68
N LYS A 229 -10.36 2.75 21.50
CA LYS A 229 -9.99 1.38 21.13
C LYS A 229 -8.79 1.39 20.19
N ILE A 230 -7.73 0.64 20.54
CA ILE A 230 -6.52 0.50 19.72
C ILE A 230 -6.46 -0.93 19.15
N ALA A 231 -6.51 -1.06 17.83
CA ALA A 231 -6.27 -2.31 17.13
C ALA A 231 -4.83 -2.35 16.58
N SER A 232 -3.88 -2.80 17.39
CA SER A 232 -2.46 -2.88 17.01
C SER A 232 -1.71 -3.95 17.80
N LYS A 233 -0.81 -4.67 17.12
CA LYS A 233 0.17 -5.57 17.74
C LYS A 233 1.42 -4.84 18.27
N LYS A 234 1.52 -3.52 18.06
CA LYS A 234 2.67 -2.70 18.45
C LYS A 234 2.53 -2.08 19.83
N VAL A 235 1.30 -1.97 20.35
CA VAL A 235 1.01 -1.44 21.68
C VAL A 235 0.87 -2.61 22.66
N LYS A 236 1.53 -2.49 23.82
CA LYS A 236 1.50 -3.50 24.89
C LYS A 236 0.56 -3.06 26.01
N ALA A 237 -0.08 -4.01 26.68
CA ALA A 237 -1.00 -3.72 27.79
C ALA A 237 -0.39 -2.83 28.89
N LYS A 238 0.91 -2.97 29.17
CA LYS A 238 1.61 -2.12 30.15
C LYS A 238 1.65 -0.63 29.79
N GLU A 239 1.56 -0.28 28.50
CA GLU A 239 1.61 1.12 28.03
C GLU A 239 0.30 1.86 28.29
N ILE A 240 -0.80 1.12 28.47
CA ILE A 240 -2.14 1.64 28.73
C ILE A 240 -2.66 1.29 30.12
N ALA A 241 -1.89 0.61 30.96
CA ALA A 241 -2.36 0.10 32.27
C ALA A 241 -2.90 1.19 33.21
N SER A 242 -2.43 2.44 33.08
CA SER A 242 -2.91 3.60 33.85
C SER A 242 -4.02 4.40 33.15
N CYS A 243 -4.60 3.89 32.05
CA CYS A 243 -5.56 4.60 31.22
C CYS A 243 -6.88 3.81 31.16
N PRO A 244 -7.83 4.03 32.09
CA PRO A 244 -9.08 3.26 32.16
C PRO A 244 -9.98 3.48 30.94
N ASN A 245 -9.78 4.55 30.19
CA ASN A 245 -10.49 4.90 28.97
C ASN A 245 -9.81 4.41 27.68
N ILE A 246 -8.80 3.51 27.78
CA ILE A 246 -8.11 2.96 26.60
C ILE A 246 -8.15 1.43 26.65
N GLU A 247 -8.59 0.80 25.56
CA GLU A 247 -8.67 -0.65 25.37
C GLU A 247 -7.85 -1.12 24.17
N LEU A 248 -7.17 -2.26 24.32
CA LEU A 248 -6.54 -2.95 23.17
C LEU A 248 -7.51 -3.96 22.57
N LEU A 249 -7.81 -3.79 21.29
CA LEU A 249 -8.59 -4.76 20.52
C LEU A 249 -7.70 -5.84 19.92
N ASN A 250 -8.09 -7.10 20.13
CA ASN A 250 -7.54 -8.23 19.40
C ASN A 250 -8.48 -8.60 18.24
N ILE A 251 -8.18 -8.10 17.05
CA ILE A 251 -8.97 -8.37 15.85
C ILE A 251 -8.44 -9.64 15.17
N SER A 252 -9.27 -10.67 15.09
CA SER A 252 -8.95 -11.97 14.49
C SER A 252 -9.77 -12.30 13.24
N SER A 253 -10.86 -11.57 12.98
CA SER A 253 -11.69 -11.72 11.80
C SER A 253 -12.01 -10.37 11.14
N ASN A 254 -12.43 -10.43 9.87
CA ASN A 254 -12.82 -9.22 9.15
C ASN A 254 -14.09 -8.59 9.71
N ASP A 255 -15.03 -9.41 10.20
CA ASP A 255 -16.26 -8.91 10.84
C ASP A 255 -15.95 -8.09 12.09
N GLN A 256 -15.01 -8.55 12.94
CA GLN A 256 -14.56 -7.78 14.10
C GLN A 256 -13.89 -6.47 13.69
N PHE A 257 -13.16 -6.47 12.59
CA PHE A 257 -12.54 -5.28 12.05
C PHE A 257 -13.58 -4.25 11.58
N LEU A 258 -14.56 -4.67 10.80
CA LEU A 258 -15.64 -3.81 10.33
C LEU A 258 -16.50 -3.30 11.50
N ALA A 259 -16.83 -4.16 12.45
CA ALA A 259 -17.57 -3.79 13.67
C ALA A 259 -16.83 -2.71 14.50
N ALA A 260 -15.49 -2.70 14.49
CA ALA A 260 -14.73 -1.65 15.17
C ALA A 260 -14.92 -0.27 14.51
N PHE A 261 -15.03 -0.19 13.19
CA PHE A 261 -15.37 1.05 12.49
C PHE A 261 -16.83 1.47 12.74
N ASP A 262 -17.76 0.51 12.77
CA ASP A 262 -19.18 0.78 13.03
C ASP A 262 -19.42 1.30 14.46
N TRP A 263 -18.58 0.88 15.40
CA TRP A 263 -18.57 1.34 16.78
C TRP A 263 -18.01 2.78 16.90
N ALA A 264 -17.08 3.18 16.04
CA ALA A 264 -16.34 4.44 16.17
C ALA A 264 -17.20 5.67 15.79
N ASP A 265 -17.04 6.76 16.54
CA ASP A 265 -17.48 8.10 16.16
C ASP A 265 -16.39 8.83 15.37
N ILE A 266 -15.12 8.55 15.67
CA ILE A 266 -13.94 9.18 15.06
C ILE A 266 -12.83 8.17 14.94
N LEU A 267 -12.13 8.15 13.79
CA LEU A 267 -10.84 7.50 13.63
C LEU A 267 -9.72 8.52 13.91
N VAL A 268 -8.75 8.18 14.76
CA VAL A 268 -7.53 8.98 14.96
C VAL A 268 -6.32 8.22 14.45
N VAL A 269 -5.54 8.84 13.57
CA VAL A 269 -4.33 8.29 12.98
C VAL A 269 -3.15 9.20 13.31
N ALA A 270 -2.56 8.99 14.48
CA ALA A 270 -1.34 9.68 14.90
C ALA A 270 -0.12 9.08 14.21
N LEU A 271 0.70 9.89 13.55
CA LEU A 271 1.83 9.46 12.73
C LEU A 271 3.11 10.22 13.11
N LYS A 272 4.22 9.49 13.10
CA LYS A 272 5.56 10.05 13.02
C LYS A 272 5.85 10.52 11.60
N PRO A 273 6.78 11.46 11.40
CA PRO A 273 7.23 11.84 10.07
C PRO A 273 7.63 10.62 9.24
N ASN A 274 7.12 10.55 8.01
CA ASN A 274 7.42 9.47 7.07
C ASN A 274 7.25 9.96 5.62
N LEU A 275 7.79 9.21 4.65
CA LEU A 275 7.68 9.51 3.22
C LEU A 275 6.66 8.62 2.49
N HIS A 276 6.21 7.51 3.09
CA HIS A 276 5.51 6.42 2.39
C HIS A 276 3.98 6.42 2.53
N ALA A 277 3.37 7.51 2.98
CA ALA A 277 1.94 7.62 3.22
C ALA A 277 1.43 6.57 4.24
N SER A 278 2.13 6.45 5.40
CA SER A 278 1.68 5.58 6.49
C SER A 278 0.22 5.85 6.83
N GLY A 279 -0.58 4.81 6.94
CA GLY A 279 -2.00 4.93 7.29
C GLY A 279 -2.97 5.03 6.13
N ILE A 280 -2.51 5.14 4.88
CA ILE A 280 -3.41 5.37 3.75
C ILE A 280 -4.53 4.35 3.64
N THR A 281 -4.26 3.07 3.88
CA THR A 281 -5.29 2.02 3.81
C THR A 281 -6.38 2.24 4.86
N VAL A 282 -6.02 2.53 6.10
CA VAL A 282 -7.01 2.75 7.17
C VAL A 282 -7.81 4.04 6.99
N LEU A 283 -7.22 5.08 6.37
CA LEU A 283 -7.96 6.28 5.99
C LEU A 283 -9.03 5.97 4.95
N GLN A 284 -8.69 5.19 3.92
CA GLN A 284 -9.64 4.74 2.91
C GLN A 284 -10.73 3.85 3.49
N GLU A 285 -10.37 2.93 4.40
CA GLU A 285 -11.33 2.06 5.10
C GLU A 285 -12.31 2.86 5.95
N ALA A 286 -11.83 3.87 6.69
CA ALA A 286 -12.68 4.76 7.46
C ALA A 286 -13.60 5.60 6.54
N ALA A 287 -13.06 6.12 5.44
CA ALA A 287 -13.85 6.88 4.47
C ALA A 287 -14.95 6.03 3.84
N VAL A 288 -14.67 4.76 3.46
CA VAL A 288 -15.67 3.81 2.96
C VAL A 288 -16.75 3.55 4.02
N ARG A 289 -16.36 3.42 5.29
CA ARG A 289 -17.31 3.19 6.41
C ARG A 289 -18.01 4.45 6.90
N GLY A 290 -17.68 5.63 6.35
CA GLY A 290 -18.28 6.90 6.76
C GLY A 290 -17.88 7.34 8.17
N VAL A 291 -16.68 6.96 8.62
CA VAL A 291 -16.11 7.38 9.91
C VAL A 291 -15.25 8.62 9.68
N PRO A 292 -15.53 9.75 10.34
CA PRO A 292 -14.71 10.96 10.24
C PRO A 292 -13.32 10.71 10.79
N ILE A 293 -12.33 11.39 10.19
CA ILE A 293 -10.92 11.07 10.39
C ILE A 293 -10.17 12.30 10.93
N VAL A 294 -9.40 12.09 12.01
CA VAL A 294 -8.33 13.00 12.46
C VAL A 294 -6.99 12.33 12.11
N CYS A 295 -6.12 13.02 11.40
CA CYS A 295 -4.86 12.45 10.95
C CYS A 295 -3.71 13.45 11.05
N THR A 296 -2.51 12.98 11.44
CA THR A 296 -1.29 13.79 11.33
C THR A 296 -0.97 14.08 9.87
N ASP A 297 -0.68 15.35 9.56
CA ASP A 297 -0.28 15.81 8.24
C ASP A 297 1.18 15.41 7.95
N THR A 298 1.35 14.28 7.31
CA THR A 298 2.67 13.74 6.95
C THR A 298 2.58 12.71 5.83
N GLY A 299 3.70 12.34 5.23
CA GLY A 299 3.81 11.23 4.30
C GLY A 299 3.12 11.44 2.95
N GLY A 300 2.68 12.67 2.63
CA GLY A 300 2.01 12.95 1.37
C GLY A 300 0.55 12.49 1.33
N LEU A 301 -0.10 12.30 2.47
CA LEU A 301 -1.50 11.86 2.59
C LEU A 301 -2.49 12.83 1.92
N ARG A 302 -2.13 14.12 1.83
CA ARG A 302 -2.92 15.14 1.14
C ARG A 302 -3.13 14.87 -0.36
N ALA A 303 -2.33 14.00 -0.97
CA ALA A 303 -2.56 13.55 -2.34
C ALA A 303 -3.78 12.60 -2.47
N TYR A 304 -4.26 12.06 -1.37
CA TYR A 304 -5.42 11.17 -1.31
C TYR A 304 -6.67 11.90 -0.82
N PHE A 305 -6.55 12.63 0.28
CA PHE A 305 -7.63 13.35 0.92
C PHE A 305 -7.17 14.78 1.27
N SER A 306 -8.03 15.76 1.02
CA SER A 306 -7.80 17.17 1.35
C SER A 306 -8.24 17.51 2.77
N ASP A 307 -8.06 18.78 3.19
CA ASP A 307 -8.59 19.30 4.45
C ASP A 307 -10.13 19.33 4.50
N GLU A 308 -10.79 19.23 3.36
CA GLU A 308 -12.25 19.18 3.30
C GLU A 308 -12.79 17.80 3.66
N GLU A 309 -11.96 16.76 3.58
CA GLU A 309 -12.31 15.36 3.76
C GLU A 309 -11.78 14.79 5.07
N ILE A 310 -10.61 15.28 5.53
CA ILE A 310 -9.93 14.83 6.74
C ILE A 310 -9.54 16.02 7.61
N TYR A 311 -9.71 15.90 8.91
CA TYR A 311 -9.20 16.88 9.88
C TYR A 311 -7.70 16.60 10.11
N TYR A 312 -6.85 17.36 9.41
CA TYR A 312 -5.41 17.25 9.57
C TYR A 312 -4.90 18.04 10.78
N ILE A 313 -3.94 17.44 11.49
CA ILE A 313 -3.26 18.08 12.64
C ILE A 313 -1.75 18.08 12.39
N PRO A 314 -1.01 19.07 12.92
CA PRO A 314 0.44 18.99 12.97
C PRO A 314 0.89 17.83 13.86
N GLY A 315 2.07 17.27 13.58
CA GLY A 315 2.63 16.16 14.35
C GLY A 315 3.24 16.60 15.70
N ASN A 316 3.63 15.60 16.48
CA ASN A 316 4.44 15.74 17.71
C ASN A 316 3.81 16.52 18.89
N ASN A 317 2.47 16.69 18.90
CA ASN A 317 1.81 17.36 20.02
C ASN A 317 0.50 16.65 20.40
N PRO A 318 0.39 16.05 21.60
CA PRO A 318 -0.84 15.41 22.05
C PRO A 318 -2.01 16.40 22.21
N VAL A 319 -1.74 17.67 22.45
CA VAL A 319 -2.78 18.72 22.60
C VAL A 319 -3.52 18.96 21.30
N GLU A 320 -2.83 18.86 20.15
CA GLU A 320 -3.48 19.00 18.83
C GLU A 320 -4.49 17.87 18.57
N ILE A 321 -4.17 16.65 19.02
CA ILE A 321 -5.13 15.54 18.97
C ILE A 321 -6.33 15.82 19.86
N GLN A 322 -6.10 16.33 21.09
CA GLN A 322 -7.18 16.68 22.02
C GLN A 322 -8.10 17.74 21.43
N ILE A 323 -7.54 18.82 20.87
CA ILE A 323 -8.30 19.90 20.23
C ILE A 323 -9.16 19.34 19.08
N ALA A 324 -8.55 18.55 18.17
CA ALA A 324 -9.25 17.98 17.05
C ALA A 324 -10.40 17.05 17.47
N VAL A 325 -10.12 16.15 18.43
CA VAL A 325 -11.13 15.22 18.96
C VAL A 325 -12.29 15.97 19.63
N MET A 326 -12.00 16.97 20.44
CA MET A 326 -13.03 17.78 21.12
C MET A 326 -13.81 18.67 20.15
N THR A 327 -13.16 19.21 19.12
CA THR A 327 -13.85 19.97 18.06
C THR A 327 -14.87 19.09 17.35
N LEU A 328 -14.47 17.88 16.96
CA LEU A 328 -15.37 16.93 16.29
C LEU A 328 -16.43 16.35 17.27
N ALA A 329 -16.12 16.23 18.55
CA ALA A 329 -17.11 15.81 19.57
C ALA A 329 -18.22 16.83 19.78
N ALA A 330 -17.88 18.11 19.68
CA ALA A 330 -18.82 19.22 19.90
C ALA A 330 -19.69 19.56 18.67
N ASP A 331 -19.25 19.18 17.47
CA ASP A 331 -19.89 19.55 16.19
C ASP A 331 -20.26 18.32 15.35
N ASP A 332 -21.52 17.85 15.52
CA ASP A 332 -22.07 16.73 14.75
C ASP A 332 -22.14 17.04 13.24
N GLU A 333 -22.38 18.33 12.86
CA GLU A 333 -22.48 18.75 11.46
C GLU A 333 -21.12 18.67 10.77
N LEU A 334 -20.06 19.21 11.40
CA LEU A 334 -18.70 19.16 10.89
C LEU A 334 -18.26 17.68 10.75
N ARG A 335 -18.52 16.87 11.76
CA ARG A 335 -18.19 15.45 11.77
C ARG A 335 -18.85 14.70 10.61
N PHE A 336 -20.16 14.94 10.40
CA PHE A 336 -20.89 14.34 9.28
C PHE A 336 -20.40 14.87 7.93
N ALA A 337 -20.13 16.16 7.81
CA ALA A 337 -19.68 16.78 6.57
C ALA A 337 -18.31 16.24 6.11
N LEU A 338 -17.35 16.07 7.04
CA LEU A 338 -16.04 15.46 6.74
C LEU A 338 -16.22 14.00 6.27
N ALA A 339 -16.99 13.19 7.00
CA ALA A 339 -17.25 11.79 6.63
C ALA A 339 -17.94 11.67 5.27
N ALA A 340 -18.91 12.54 4.97
CA ALA A 340 -19.63 12.55 3.70
C ALA A 340 -18.68 12.86 2.52
N ARG A 341 -17.86 13.89 2.65
CA ARG A 341 -16.89 14.26 1.60
C ARG A 341 -15.81 13.18 1.42
N ALA A 342 -15.28 12.61 2.51
CA ALA A 342 -14.31 11.51 2.43
C ALA A 342 -14.93 10.28 1.74
N GLN A 343 -16.20 9.94 2.05
CA GLN A 343 -16.89 8.84 1.40
C GLN A 343 -17.16 9.13 -0.08
N GLU A 344 -17.54 10.36 -0.44
CA GLU A 344 -17.73 10.75 -1.84
C GLU A 344 -16.42 10.68 -2.63
N ARG A 345 -15.30 11.05 -2.01
CA ARG A 345 -13.96 10.84 -2.58
C ARG A 345 -13.71 9.38 -2.92
N MET A 346 -14.11 8.44 -2.07
CA MET A 346 -14.02 7.01 -2.36
C MET A 346 -14.96 6.59 -3.49
N LYS A 347 -16.20 7.09 -3.51
CA LYS A 347 -17.19 6.82 -4.57
C LYS A 347 -16.75 7.33 -5.94
N SER A 348 -15.92 8.37 -6.02
CA SER A 348 -15.35 8.83 -7.29
C SER A 348 -14.55 7.76 -8.03
N GLY A 349 -14.15 6.68 -7.34
CA GLY A 349 -13.41 5.55 -7.88
C GLY A 349 -11.93 5.80 -8.10
N LEU A 350 -11.44 7.02 -7.90
CA LEU A 350 -10.02 7.37 -8.11
C LEU A 350 -9.09 6.66 -7.12
N LEU A 351 -9.60 6.32 -5.93
CA LEU A 351 -8.90 5.60 -4.87
C LEU A 351 -9.36 4.14 -4.77
N SER A 352 -9.86 3.56 -5.86
CA SER A 352 -10.26 2.16 -5.93
C SER A 352 -9.12 1.26 -6.43
N SER A 353 -9.14 0.00 -6.01
CA SER A 353 -8.26 -1.05 -6.52
C SER A 353 -8.40 -1.23 -8.05
N ARG A 354 -9.57 -0.96 -8.61
CA ARG A 354 -9.82 -0.93 -10.06
C ARG A 354 -8.98 0.16 -10.74
N CYS A 355 -8.99 1.38 -10.21
CA CYS A 355 -8.17 2.48 -10.74
C CYS A 355 -6.67 2.19 -10.59
N TYR A 356 -6.27 1.66 -9.43
CA TYR A 356 -4.90 1.23 -9.17
C TYR A 356 -4.41 0.18 -10.18
N ALA A 357 -5.19 -0.86 -10.44
CA ALA A 357 -4.87 -1.91 -11.40
C ALA A 357 -4.85 -1.38 -12.85
N ARG A 358 -5.81 -0.52 -13.22
CA ARG A 358 -5.86 0.14 -14.53
C ARG A 358 -4.59 0.95 -14.79
N ARG A 359 -4.11 1.72 -13.80
CA ARG A 359 -2.88 2.49 -13.94
C ARG A 359 -1.66 1.62 -14.21
N HIS A 360 -1.56 0.45 -13.58
CA HIS A 360 -0.51 -0.53 -13.88
C HIS A 360 -0.62 -1.11 -15.30
N ALA A 361 -1.85 -1.36 -15.78
CA ALA A 361 -2.08 -1.81 -17.15
C ALA A 361 -1.67 -0.74 -18.19
N GLU A 362 -1.98 0.54 -17.93
CA GLU A 362 -1.55 1.67 -18.78
C GLU A 362 -0.03 1.77 -18.84
N LEU A 363 0.65 1.77 -17.71
CA LEU A 363 2.11 1.80 -17.65
C LEU A 363 2.75 0.60 -18.35
N SER A 364 2.11 -0.57 -18.29
CA SER A 364 2.57 -1.77 -19.02
C SER A 364 2.45 -1.60 -20.52
N ARG A 365 1.33 -1.04 -21.02
CA ARG A 365 1.17 -0.72 -22.44
C ARG A 365 2.22 0.27 -22.93
N ASP A 366 2.46 1.33 -22.17
CA ASP A 366 3.47 2.35 -22.49
C ASP A 366 4.87 1.72 -22.64
N LEU A 367 5.26 0.86 -21.69
CA LEU A 367 6.57 0.19 -21.74
C LEU A 367 6.73 -0.73 -22.95
N LEU A 368 5.68 -1.46 -23.32
CA LEU A 368 5.73 -2.39 -24.45
C LEU A 368 5.68 -1.66 -25.79
N ALA A 369 4.96 -0.53 -25.89
CA ALA A 369 4.89 0.29 -27.08
C ALA A 369 6.24 0.94 -27.44
N GLN A 370 7.06 1.30 -26.44
CA GLN A 370 8.38 1.87 -26.63
C GLN A 370 9.39 0.90 -27.29
N GLU A 371 9.17 -0.41 -27.21
CA GLU A 371 10.02 -1.43 -27.89
C GLU A 371 9.68 -1.61 -29.37
N THR A 372 8.47 -1.28 -29.80
CA THR A 372 7.98 -1.56 -31.16
C THR A 372 8.67 -0.69 -32.24
N PRO A 373 8.96 0.62 -32.04
CA PRO A 373 9.64 1.46 -33.04
C PRO A 373 11.08 1.05 -33.34
N SER A 374 11.81 0.57 -32.33
CA SER A 374 13.20 0.11 -32.48
C SER A 374 13.32 -1.10 -33.39
N ARG A 375 12.35 -2.00 -33.35
CA ARG A 375 12.33 -3.23 -34.16
C ARG A 375 11.96 -2.96 -35.62
N ALA A 376 11.04 -2.02 -35.85
CA ALA A 376 10.69 -1.57 -37.20
C ALA A 376 11.85 -0.82 -37.87
N ALA A 377 12.57 0.01 -37.13
CA ALA A 377 13.74 0.71 -37.60
C ALA A 377 14.94 -0.21 -37.87
N GLU A 378 15.10 -1.27 -37.08
CA GLU A 378 16.14 -2.28 -37.27
C GLU A 378 15.83 -3.21 -38.47
N LEU A 379 14.56 -3.57 -38.68
CA LEU A 379 14.11 -4.29 -39.87
C LEU A 379 14.30 -3.43 -41.13
N ALA A 380 13.92 -2.14 -41.08
CA ALA A 380 14.10 -1.22 -42.18
C ALA A 380 15.61 -1.01 -42.53
N ARG A 381 16.50 -1.02 -41.55
CA ARG A 381 17.94 -0.99 -41.79
C ARG A 381 18.51 -2.29 -42.39
N LYS A 382 17.92 -3.46 -42.03
CA LYS A 382 18.31 -4.75 -42.58
C LYS A 382 17.75 -5.01 -44.00
N THR A 383 16.66 -4.31 -44.38
CA THR A 383 16.10 -4.35 -45.73
C THR A 383 16.70 -3.31 -46.68
N ALA A 384 17.43 -2.34 -46.14
CA ALA A 384 18.12 -1.28 -46.89
C ALA A 384 19.63 -1.52 -47.08
N ALA A 385 20.17 -2.62 -46.55
CA ALA A 385 21.52 -3.13 -46.73
C ALA A 385 21.51 -4.45 -47.53
#